data_10707c22ba520ac0f566b96527b2ee80
#
_entry.id   10707c22ba520ac0f566b96527b2ee80
#
_cell.length_a   1.000
_cell.length_b   1.000
_cell.length_c   1.000
_cell.angle_alpha   90.00
_cell.angle_beta   90.00
_cell.angle_gamma   90.00
#
_symmetry.space_group_name_H-M   'P 1'
#
loop_
_entity.id
_entity.type
_entity.pdbx_description
1 polymer ?
#
loop_
_entity_poly.entity_id
_entity_poly.type
_entity_poly.pdbx_seq_one_letter_code
_entity_poly.pdbx_strand_id
1 'polypeptide(L)'
;RGISKSLELFHLVEPGLWDQPIFDDPESWDLKDLVAHFIYSEEHILSVAQDIVSGGEGSPEDIDIDAFNEKGIEKLRHRSVDELLDILTDVRKALIAWVRELDELELDRVGRHPVLGASKVETVINSIYAHQLLHMREIASRLRT
;
A
#
# COMPACT_ATOMS: atom_id res chain seq x y z
N ARG A 1 -5.76 13.20 -2.95
CA ARG A 1 -5.91 13.83 -1.61
C ARG A 1 -5.58 12.89 -0.45
N GLY A 2 -6.02 11.61 -0.47
CA GLY A 2 -5.74 10.66 0.61
C GLY A 2 -4.27 10.25 0.76
N ILE A 3 -3.56 10.27 -0.32
CA ILE A 3 -2.15 9.91 -0.42
C ILE A 3 -1.25 10.88 0.36
N SER A 4 -1.51 12.19 0.24
CA SER A 4 -0.79 13.22 0.98
C SER A 4 -1.00 13.12 2.48
N LYS A 5 -2.23 12.79 2.89
CA LYS A 5 -2.59 12.70 4.32
C LYS A 5 -1.87 11.60 5.07
N SER A 6 -1.64 10.44 4.45
CA SER A 6 -0.87 9.38 5.11
C SER A 6 0.58 9.77 5.34
N LEU A 7 1.21 10.42 4.34
CA LEU A 7 2.57 10.93 4.49
C LEU A 7 2.65 12.03 5.55
N GLU A 8 1.70 12.96 5.55
CA GLU A 8 1.60 14.02 6.57
C GLU A 8 1.49 13.42 7.98
N LEU A 9 0.63 12.42 8.15
CA LEU A 9 0.47 11.75 9.45
C LEU A 9 1.78 11.10 9.90
N PHE A 10 2.47 10.39 9.01
CA PHE A 10 3.74 9.76 9.34
C PHE A 10 4.82 10.76 9.73
N HIS A 11 4.87 11.93 9.09
CA HIS A 11 5.82 12.98 9.45
C HIS A 11 5.53 13.62 10.82
N LEU A 12 4.30 13.53 11.31
CA LEU A 12 3.89 14.06 12.62
C LEU A 12 4.14 13.07 13.76
N VAL A 13 4.49 11.81 13.47
CA VAL A 13 4.74 10.80 14.50
C VAL A 13 6.04 11.10 15.25
N GLU A 14 5.96 11.11 16.58
CA GLU A 14 7.14 11.29 17.43
C GLU A 14 8.14 10.14 17.25
N PRO A 15 9.46 10.40 17.24
CA PRO A 15 10.46 9.36 16.97
C PRO A 15 10.36 8.12 17.85
N GLY A 16 9.99 8.28 19.12
CA GLY A 16 9.86 7.16 20.06
C GLY A 16 8.68 6.21 19.78
N LEU A 17 7.72 6.63 18.95
CA LEU A 17 6.55 5.82 18.61
C LEU A 17 6.80 4.90 17.42
N TRP A 18 7.85 5.12 16.63
CA TRP A 18 8.14 4.34 15.43
C TRP A 18 8.46 2.87 15.70
N ASP A 19 9.04 2.57 16.86
CA ASP A 19 9.47 1.23 17.24
C ASP A 19 8.47 0.51 18.15
N GLN A 20 7.32 1.14 18.45
CA GLN A 20 6.32 0.54 19.33
C GLN A 20 5.32 -0.30 18.53
N PRO A 21 4.94 -1.50 19.04
CA PRO A 21 3.90 -2.32 18.41
C PRO A 21 2.58 -1.56 18.31
N ILE A 22 1.98 -1.58 17.12
CA ILE A 22 0.70 -0.90 16.87
C ILE A 22 -0.49 -1.86 17.03
N PHE A 23 -0.26 -3.14 16.79
CA PHE A 23 -1.29 -4.17 16.82
C PHE A 23 -1.03 -5.16 17.95
N ASP A 24 -2.09 -5.58 18.63
CA ASP A 24 -2.05 -6.60 19.67
C ASP A 24 -1.97 -8.02 19.10
N ASP A 25 -1.36 -8.17 17.94
CA ASP A 25 -1.26 -9.42 17.20
C ASP A 25 0.12 -10.07 17.45
N PRO A 26 0.22 -11.42 17.44
CA PRO A 26 1.51 -12.10 17.58
C PRO A 26 2.58 -11.71 16.56
N GLU A 27 2.20 -11.07 15.46
CA GLU A 27 3.13 -10.52 14.48
C GLU A 27 3.50 -9.05 14.70
N SER A 28 3.03 -8.45 15.76
CA SER A 28 3.26 -7.08 16.26
C SER A 28 4.10 -6.17 15.34
N TRP A 29 3.45 -5.62 14.31
CA TRP A 29 4.08 -4.61 13.47
C TRP A 29 4.21 -3.29 14.25
N ASP A 30 5.34 -2.63 14.07
CA ASP A 30 5.48 -1.23 14.47
C ASP A 30 5.05 -0.30 13.32
N LEU A 31 5.10 1.01 13.55
CA LEU A 31 4.76 1.99 12.52
C LEU A 31 5.69 1.90 11.30
N LYS A 32 6.94 1.56 11.53
CA LYS A 32 7.92 1.37 10.47
C LYS A 32 7.55 0.20 9.56
N ASP A 33 7.14 -0.92 10.15
CA ASP A 33 6.66 -2.08 9.41
C ASP A 33 5.41 -1.73 8.59
N LEU A 34 4.53 -0.88 9.11
CA LEU A 34 3.35 -0.44 8.39
C LEU A 34 3.70 0.43 7.17
N VAL A 35 4.68 1.32 7.29
CA VAL A 35 5.17 2.08 6.12
C VAL A 35 5.74 1.14 5.07
N ALA A 36 6.54 0.16 5.47
CA ALA A 36 7.05 -0.87 4.58
C ALA A 36 5.92 -1.64 3.90
N HIS A 37 4.88 -2.00 4.65
CA HIS A 37 3.68 -2.66 4.11
C HIS A 37 2.99 -1.78 3.05
N PHE A 38 2.85 -0.50 3.27
CA PHE A 38 2.29 0.42 2.27
C PHE A 38 3.13 0.46 1.00
N ILE A 39 4.45 0.48 1.13
CA ILE A 39 5.36 0.53 -0.02
C ILE A 39 5.17 -0.70 -0.92
N TYR A 40 5.36 -1.90 -0.39
CA TYR A 40 5.30 -3.10 -1.23
C TYR A 40 3.88 -3.43 -1.68
N SER A 41 2.85 -3.14 -0.87
CA SER A 41 1.46 -3.29 -1.28
C SER A 41 1.10 -2.38 -2.45
N GLU A 42 1.48 -1.11 -2.37
CA GLU A 42 1.20 -0.13 -3.41
C GLU A 42 1.94 -0.48 -4.71
N GLU A 43 3.20 -0.87 -4.62
CA GLU A 43 3.96 -1.35 -5.79
C GLU A 43 3.31 -2.58 -6.42
N HIS A 44 2.87 -3.52 -5.61
CA HIS A 44 2.24 -4.75 -6.09
C HIS A 44 0.89 -4.45 -6.76
N ILE A 45 0.03 -3.67 -6.14
CA ILE A 45 -1.27 -3.31 -6.72
C ILE A 45 -1.09 -2.49 -8.00
N LEU A 46 -0.11 -1.60 -8.04
CA LEU A 46 0.23 -0.88 -9.26
C LEU A 46 0.63 -1.86 -10.38
N SER A 47 1.48 -2.84 -10.09
CA SER A 47 1.89 -3.84 -11.07
C SER A 47 0.72 -4.70 -11.55
N VAL A 48 -0.22 -5.04 -10.67
CA VAL A 48 -1.46 -5.74 -11.03
C VAL A 48 -2.31 -4.90 -11.98
N ALA A 49 -2.50 -3.63 -11.67
CA ALA A 49 -3.27 -2.72 -12.53
C ALA A 49 -2.62 -2.55 -13.91
N GLN A 50 -1.30 -2.39 -13.95
CA GLN A 50 -0.54 -2.29 -15.20
C GLN A 50 -0.64 -3.57 -16.04
N ASP A 51 -0.59 -4.73 -15.42
CA ASP A 51 -0.78 -6.01 -16.10
C ASP A 51 -2.16 -6.11 -16.75
N ILE A 52 -3.21 -5.74 -16.02
CA ILE A 52 -4.59 -5.73 -16.54
C ILE A 52 -4.71 -4.77 -17.73
N VAL A 53 -4.16 -3.57 -17.64
CA VAL A 53 -4.18 -2.58 -18.72
C VAL A 53 -3.46 -3.11 -19.97
N SER A 54 -2.39 -3.87 -19.81
CA SER A 54 -1.66 -4.48 -20.93
C SER A 54 -2.29 -5.77 -21.47
N GLY A 55 -3.43 -6.20 -20.94
CA GLY A 55 -4.17 -7.37 -21.39
C GLY A 55 -3.92 -8.64 -20.58
N GLY A 56 -3.22 -8.56 -19.45
CA GLY A 56 -3.00 -9.67 -18.54
C GLY A 56 -4.21 -9.94 -17.62
N GLU A 57 -4.12 -11.01 -16.86
CA GLU A 57 -5.20 -11.46 -15.96
C GLU A 57 -5.19 -10.76 -14.59
N GLY A 58 -4.10 -10.07 -14.25
CA GLY A 58 -3.90 -9.46 -12.95
C GLY A 58 -3.19 -10.37 -11.98
N SER A 59 -3.62 -10.39 -10.72
CA SER A 59 -3.02 -11.20 -9.67
C SER A 59 -3.29 -12.69 -9.87
N PRO A 60 -2.34 -13.60 -9.52
CA PRO A 60 -2.60 -15.04 -9.51
C PRO A 60 -3.75 -15.42 -8.57
N GLU A 61 -4.47 -16.50 -8.89
CA GLU A 61 -5.60 -16.97 -8.06
C GLU A 61 -5.18 -17.46 -6.68
N ASP A 62 -3.99 -17.99 -6.58
CA ASP A 62 -3.47 -18.70 -5.41
C ASP A 62 -2.39 -17.91 -4.67
N ILE A 63 -2.42 -16.58 -4.76
CA ILE A 63 -1.45 -15.74 -4.04
C ILE A 63 -1.60 -15.92 -2.52
N ASP A 64 -0.49 -16.25 -1.87
CA ASP A 64 -0.39 -16.27 -0.41
C ASP A 64 -0.06 -14.86 0.09
N ILE A 65 -1.10 -14.16 0.54
CA ILE A 65 -0.98 -12.76 0.98
C ILE A 65 -0.11 -12.63 2.23
N ASP A 66 -0.21 -13.55 3.16
CA ASP A 66 0.58 -13.52 4.40
C ASP A 66 2.08 -13.70 4.10
N ALA A 67 2.43 -14.66 3.25
CA ALA A 67 3.80 -14.86 2.80
C ALA A 67 4.32 -13.66 2.00
N PHE A 68 3.48 -13.07 1.17
CA PHE A 68 3.82 -11.86 0.41
C PHE A 68 4.11 -10.68 1.34
N ASN A 69 3.29 -10.46 2.34
CA ASN A 69 3.46 -9.40 3.33
C ASN A 69 4.76 -9.58 4.12
N GLU A 70 5.03 -10.78 4.58
CA GLU A 70 6.24 -11.10 5.34
C GLU A 70 7.51 -10.82 4.54
N LYS A 71 7.56 -11.25 3.28
CA LYS A 71 8.70 -10.99 2.39
C LYS A 71 8.90 -9.50 2.12
N GLY A 72 7.82 -8.75 1.95
CA GLY A 72 7.87 -7.31 1.72
C GLY A 72 8.48 -6.57 2.91
N ILE A 73 8.03 -6.91 4.11
CA ILE A 73 8.55 -6.32 5.35
C ILE A 73 10.03 -6.66 5.54
N GLU A 74 10.43 -7.92 5.34
CA GLU A 74 11.83 -8.35 5.47
C GLU A 74 12.77 -7.56 4.57
N LYS A 75 12.37 -7.28 3.34
CA LYS A 75 13.17 -6.51 2.38
C LYS A 75 13.45 -5.08 2.83
N LEU A 76 12.52 -4.48 3.57
CA LEU A 76 12.57 -3.08 3.92
C LEU A 76 12.92 -2.82 5.39
N ARG A 77 12.92 -3.85 6.22
CA ARG A 77 13.08 -3.74 7.68
C ARG A 77 14.38 -3.07 8.10
N HIS A 78 15.44 -3.20 7.32
CA HIS A 78 16.76 -2.61 7.61
C HIS A 78 16.89 -1.15 7.19
N ARG A 79 15.90 -0.58 6.50
CA ARG A 79 15.90 0.81 6.08
C ARG A 79 15.51 1.73 7.23
N SER A 80 16.04 2.96 7.22
CA SER A 80 15.60 3.97 8.19
C SER A 80 14.18 4.47 7.88
N VAL A 81 13.54 5.10 8.86
CA VAL A 81 12.22 5.72 8.67
C VAL A 81 12.26 6.76 7.54
N ASP A 82 13.28 7.62 7.51
CA ASP A 82 13.41 8.64 6.47
C ASP A 82 13.55 8.03 5.08
N GLU A 83 14.36 6.96 4.94
CA GLU A 83 14.49 6.24 3.68
C GLU A 83 13.15 5.62 3.24
N LEU A 84 12.40 5.02 4.17
CA LEU A 84 11.10 4.41 3.86
C LEU A 84 10.08 5.46 3.42
N LEU A 85 10.04 6.63 4.06
CA LEU A 85 9.14 7.71 3.68
C LEU A 85 9.49 8.27 2.30
N ASP A 86 10.77 8.37 1.98
CA ASP A 86 11.22 8.77 0.64
C ASP A 86 10.82 7.76 -0.43
N ILE A 87 11.00 6.46 -0.15
CA ILE A 87 10.57 5.38 -1.07
C ILE A 87 9.06 5.43 -1.28
N LEU A 88 8.28 5.57 -0.22
CA LEU A 88 6.82 5.66 -0.33
C LEU A 88 6.40 6.86 -1.17
N THR A 89 7.06 8.00 -1.00
CA THR A 89 6.82 9.21 -1.79
C THR A 89 7.07 8.96 -3.27
N ASP A 90 8.18 8.30 -3.61
CA ASP A 90 8.54 8.00 -5.00
C ASP A 90 7.57 7.00 -5.64
N VAL A 91 7.17 5.96 -4.91
CA VAL A 91 6.17 4.98 -5.35
C VAL A 91 4.86 5.69 -5.69
N ARG A 92 4.44 6.64 -4.87
CA ARG A 92 3.20 7.41 -5.10
C ARG A 92 3.28 8.35 -6.27
N LYS A 93 4.40 9.01 -6.46
CA LYS A 93 4.61 9.85 -7.64
C LYS A 93 4.51 9.04 -8.91
N ALA A 94 5.09 7.85 -8.93
CA ALA A 94 5.02 6.93 -10.06
C ALA A 94 3.57 6.47 -10.33
N LEU A 95 2.83 6.12 -9.28
CA LEU A 95 1.42 5.74 -9.37
C LEU A 95 0.58 6.87 -9.97
N ILE A 96 0.70 8.08 -9.44
CA ILE A 96 -0.07 9.24 -9.89
C ILE A 96 0.24 9.56 -11.34
N ALA A 97 1.52 9.55 -11.72
CA ALA A 97 1.93 9.81 -13.10
C ALA A 97 1.33 8.80 -14.07
N TRP A 98 1.34 7.52 -13.71
CA TRP A 98 0.77 6.47 -14.53
C TRP A 98 -0.76 6.59 -14.65
N VAL A 99 -1.46 6.83 -13.55
CA VAL A 99 -2.93 6.94 -13.52
C VAL A 99 -3.41 8.12 -14.39
N ARG A 100 -2.69 9.22 -14.41
CA ARG A 100 -3.04 10.39 -15.22
C ARG A 100 -3.05 10.13 -16.72
N GLU A 101 -2.33 9.12 -17.18
CA GLU A 101 -2.24 8.76 -18.59
C GLU A 101 -3.32 7.75 -19.03
N LEU A 102 -4.10 7.21 -18.10
CA LEU A 102 -5.15 6.24 -18.39
C LEU A 102 -6.40 6.89 -18.98
N ASP A 103 -6.97 6.23 -19.99
CA ASP A 103 -8.28 6.59 -20.52
C ASP A 103 -9.42 5.79 -19.87
N GLU A 104 -10.67 6.14 -20.18
CA GLU A 104 -11.85 5.48 -19.60
C GLU A 104 -11.95 4.00 -19.98
N LEU A 105 -11.54 3.62 -21.19
CA LEU A 105 -11.55 2.22 -21.62
C LEU A 105 -10.56 1.38 -20.83
N GLU A 106 -9.38 1.92 -20.56
CA GLU A 106 -8.37 1.27 -19.74
C GLU A 106 -8.83 1.12 -18.28
N LEU A 107 -9.48 2.14 -17.73
CA LEU A 107 -10.05 2.09 -16.37
C LEU A 107 -11.15 1.05 -16.22
N ASP A 108 -11.88 0.74 -17.28
CA ASP A 108 -12.98 -0.23 -17.29
C ASP A 108 -12.53 -1.68 -17.53
N ARG A 109 -11.27 -1.92 -17.89
CA ARG A 109 -10.75 -3.28 -18.07
C ARG A 109 -10.84 -4.06 -16.77
N VAL A 110 -11.16 -5.35 -16.90
CA VAL A 110 -11.36 -6.25 -15.75
C VAL A 110 -10.20 -7.24 -15.65
N GLY A 111 -9.72 -7.43 -14.43
CA GLY A 111 -8.73 -8.45 -14.09
C GLY A 111 -8.86 -8.82 -12.63
N ARG A 112 -7.92 -9.62 -12.13
CA ARG A 112 -8.00 -10.16 -10.77
C ARG A 112 -7.23 -9.30 -9.77
N HIS A 113 -7.96 -8.74 -8.79
CA HIS A 113 -7.37 -8.12 -7.61
C HIS A 113 -7.00 -9.24 -6.60
N PRO A 114 -5.86 -9.13 -5.87
CA PRO A 114 -5.44 -10.21 -4.94
C PRO A 114 -6.45 -10.57 -3.85
N VAL A 115 -7.30 -9.62 -3.45
CA VAL A 115 -8.29 -9.81 -2.37
C VAL A 115 -9.72 -9.73 -2.91
N LEU A 116 -10.02 -8.75 -3.77
CA LEU A 116 -11.38 -8.48 -4.24
C LEU A 116 -11.85 -9.40 -5.38
N GLY A 117 -10.93 -10.14 -6.02
CA GLY A 117 -11.25 -10.96 -7.18
C GLY A 117 -11.42 -10.12 -8.44
N ALA A 118 -12.30 -10.54 -9.36
CA ALA A 118 -12.57 -9.84 -10.61
C ALA A 118 -12.99 -8.39 -10.35
N SER A 119 -12.20 -7.44 -10.86
CA SER A 119 -12.37 -6.01 -10.60
C SER A 119 -11.96 -5.19 -11.81
N LYS A 120 -12.59 -4.03 -11.98
CA LYS A 120 -12.13 -3.04 -12.96
C LYS A 120 -10.81 -2.42 -12.48
N VAL A 121 -9.98 -1.97 -13.42
CA VAL A 121 -8.73 -1.26 -13.12
C VAL A 121 -8.97 -0.09 -12.16
N GLU A 122 -10.04 0.69 -12.39
CA GLU A 122 -10.43 1.78 -11.49
C GLU A 122 -10.61 1.30 -10.03
N THR A 123 -11.27 0.17 -9.83
CA THR A 123 -11.46 -0.44 -8.51
C THR A 123 -10.13 -0.89 -7.90
N VAL A 124 -9.26 -1.49 -8.71
CA VAL A 124 -7.91 -1.92 -8.27
C VAL A 124 -7.11 -0.71 -7.77
N ILE A 125 -7.10 0.38 -8.51
CA ILE A 125 -6.41 1.61 -8.12
C ILE A 125 -7.01 2.20 -6.83
N ASN A 126 -8.32 2.28 -6.75
CA ASN A 126 -9.01 2.82 -5.57
C ASN A 126 -8.80 1.96 -4.32
N SER A 127 -8.53 0.66 -4.47
CA SER A 127 -8.22 -0.23 -3.34
C SER A 127 -6.95 0.18 -2.59
N ILE A 128 -5.99 0.79 -3.27
CA ILE A 128 -4.77 1.32 -2.64
C ILE A 128 -5.15 2.38 -1.59
N TYR A 129 -5.99 3.32 -2.00
CA TYR A 129 -6.45 4.39 -1.11
C TYR A 129 -7.29 3.84 0.06
N ALA A 130 -8.24 2.95 -0.24
CA ALA A 130 -9.11 2.35 0.78
C ALA A 130 -8.31 1.58 1.83
N HIS A 131 -7.33 0.79 1.40
CA HIS A 131 -6.44 0.03 2.27
C HIS A 131 -5.65 0.94 3.23
N GLN A 132 -5.08 2.01 2.70
CA GLN A 132 -4.32 2.95 3.51
C GLN A 132 -5.20 3.74 4.48
N LEU A 133 -6.39 4.15 4.04
CA LEU A 133 -7.34 4.85 4.90
C LEU A 133 -7.77 4.00 6.08
N LEU A 134 -7.98 2.70 5.86
CA LEU A 134 -8.33 1.76 6.93
C LEU A 134 -7.23 1.72 8.00
N HIS A 135 -5.98 1.51 7.59
CA HIS A 135 -4.84 1.47 8.51
C HIS A 135 -4.58 2.83 9.19
N MET A 136 -4.77 3.93 8.49
CA MET A 136 -4.62 5.26 9.08
C MET A 136 -5.64 5.52 10.19
N ARG A 137 -6.87 5.05 10.03
CA ARG A 137 -7.89 5.15 11.08
C ARG A 137 -7.52 4.35 12.32
N GLU A 138 -6.96 3.16 12.13
CA GLU A 138 -6.46 2.33 13.22
C GLU A 138 -5.34 3.01 13.98
N ILE A 139 -4.36 3.57 13.26
CA ILE A 139 -3.23 4.32 13.85
C ILE A 139 -3.74 5.53 14.63
N ALA A 140 -4.58 6.34 14.03
CA ALA A 140 -5.11 7.55 14.66
C ALA A 140 -5.86 7.23 15.96
N SER A 141 -6.61 6.12 15.97
CA SER A 141 -7.31 5.65 17.17
C SER A 141 -6.33 5.27 18.28
N ARG A 142 -5.21 4.64 17.94
CA ARG A 142 -4.21 4.17 18.93
C ARG A 142 -3.30 5.29 19.43
N LEU A 143 -2.98 6.26 18.60
CA LEU A 143 -2.15 7.41 19.01
C LEU A 143 -2.88 8.39 19.92
N ARG A 144 -4.21 8.32 20.00
CA ARG A 144 -5.01 9.16 20.90
C ARG A 144 -5.10 8.63 22.34
N THR A 145 -4.70 7.42 22.58
CA THR A 145 -4.64 6.80 23.90
C THR A 145 -3.24 6.85 24.49
#